data_1efb5d3941eac627fb39baf671d15ff4
#
_entry.id   1efb5d3941eac627fb39baf671d15ff4
#
_cell.length_a   1.000
_cell.length_b   1.000
_cell.length_c   1.000
_cell.angle_alpha   90.00
_cell.angle_beta   90.00
_cell.angle_gamma   90.00
#
_symmetry.space_group_name_H-M   'P 1'
#
loop_
_entity.id
_entity.type
_entity.pdbx_description
1 polymer ?
#
loop_
_entity_poly.entity_id
_entity_poly.type
_entity_poly.pdbx_seq_one_letter_code
_entity_poly.pdbx_strand_id
1 'polypeptide(L)'
;MLFDGISEIAQRYRPDCAALEIVFVNVNPQSTLLLGQARGACLAALVHQQLDVAEYTALQMKKAIAGHGKAAKAQVQEMVKRLLNLPGLPGPDAADALGLAITHAHAARGMALMKDAGMGRAKSSGMLRGGRGG
;
A
#
# COMPACT_ATOMS: atom_id res chain seq x y z
N MET A 1 -17.82 5.81 -11.52
CA MET A 1 -16.44 6.11 -11.89
C MET A 1 -15.48 5.73 -10.78
N LEU A 2 -14.27 5.38 -11.15
CA LEU A 2 -13.27 4.92 -10.18
C LEU A 2 -12.96 5.98 -9.12
N PHE A 3 -12.77 7.22 -9.55
CA PHE A 3 -12.53 8.33 -8.61
C PHE A 3 -13.65 8.45 -7.57
N ASP A 4 -14.88 8.41 -8.04
CA ASP A 4 -16.04 8.54 -7.15
C ASP A 4 -16.15 7.35 -6.21
N GLY A 5 -15.89 6.14 -6.70
CA GLY A 5 -15.95 4.94 -5.89
C GLY A 5 -14.92 4.94 -4.77
N ILE A 6 -13.69 5.31 -5.09
CA ILE A 6 -12.62 5.39 -4.09
C ILE A 6 -12.93 6.49 -3.07
N SER A 7 -13.40 7.65 -3.56
CA SER A 7 -13.76 8.77 -2.68
C SER A 7 -14.87 8.37 -1.71
N GLU A 8 -15.86 7.65 -2.21
CA GLU A 8 -16.98 7.20 -1.37
C GLU A 8 -16.50 6.25 -0.27
N ILE A 9 -15.64 5.30 -0.63
CA ILE A 9 -15.09 4.34 0.34
C ILE A 9 -14.27 5.09 1.40
N ALA A 10 -13.44 6.02 0.97
CA ALA A 10 -12.62 6.79 1.90
C ALA A 10 -13.48 7.62 2.85
N GLN A 11 -14.55 8.22 2.36
CA GLN A 11 -15.47 8.98 3.20
C GLN A 11 -16.23 8.09 4.17
N ARG A 12 -16.59 6.90 3.72
CA ARG A 12 -17.40 5.99 4.51
C ARG A 12 -16.61 5.35 5.65
N TYR A 13 -15.39 4.88 5.36
CA TYR A 13 -14.59 4.14 6.35
C TYR A 13 -13.57 5.00 7.07
N ARG A 14 -13.28 6.19 6.56
CA ARG A 14 -12.36 7.16 7.16
C ARG A 14 -11.02 6.54 7.56
N PRO A 15 -10.29 5.96 6.61
CA PRO A 15 -8.98 5.41 6.91
C PRO A 15 -7.99 6.52 7.28
N ASP A 16 -6.94 6.16 8.00
CA ASP A 16 -5.90 7.10 8.38
C ASP A 16 -4.89 7.32 7.26
N CYS A 17 -4.70 6.33 6.41
CA CYS A 17 -3.74 6.38 5.33
C CYS A 17 -4.12 5.36 4.26
N ALA A 18 -3.39 5.38 3.16
CA ALA A 18 -3.64 4.46 2.05
C ALA A 18 -2.34 3.89 1.54
N ALA A 19 -2.40 2.70 1.00
CA ALA A 19 -1.28 2.06 0.32
C ALA A 19 -1.68 1.74 -1.11
N LEU A 20 -0.78 2.00 -2.04
CA LEU A 20 -1.06 1.85 -3.46
C LEU A 20 0.09 1.08 -4.10
N GLU A 21 -0.24 0.20 -5.02
CA GLU A 21 0.77 -0.58 -5.72
C GLU A 21 1.41 0.24 -6.82
N ILE A 22 2.74 0.14 -6.92
CA ILE A 22 3.49 0.68 -8.05
C ILE A 22 3.47 -0.37 -9.14
N VAL A 23 2.93 -0.02 -10.30
CA VAL A 23 2.82 -0.93 -11.42
C VAL A 23 3.83 -0.52 -12.49
N PHE A 24 4.66 -1.48 -12.91
CA PHE A 24 5.67 -1.22 -13.91
C PHE A 24 5.09 -1.36 -15.32
N VAL A 25 5.85 -0.85 -16.28
CA VAL A 25 5.46 -0.84 -17.70
C VAL A 25 5.21 -2.26 -18.19
N ASN A 26 4.10 -2.44 -18.85
CA ASN A 26 3.73 -3.69 -19.50
C ASN A 26 4.25 -3.67 -20.96
N VAL A 27 4.38 -4.85 -21.56
CA VAL A 27 4.77 -4.95 -22.99
C VAL A 27 3.67 -4.43 -23.90
N ASN A 28 2.43 -4.39 -23.45
CA ASN A 28 1.31 -3.89 -24.24
C ASN A 28 1.09 -2.41 -23.89
N PRO A 29 1.37 -1.48 -24.84
CA PRO A 29 1.24 -0.03 -24.54
C PRO A 29 -0.18 0.38 -24.17
N GLN A 30 -1.19 -0.27 -24.76
CA GLN A 30 -2.58 0.07 -24.50
C GLN A 30 -2.97 -0.31 -23.07
N SER A 31 -2.56 -1.50 -22.63
CA SER A 31 -2.82 -1.94 -21.26
C SER A 31 -2.07 -1.05 -20.27
N THR A 32 -0.84 -0.66 -20.61
CA THR A 32 -0.05 0.23 -19.77
C THR A 32 -0.75 1.57 -19.59
N LEU A 33 -1.31 2.11 -20.67
CA LEU A 33 -2.02 3.38 -20.62
C LEU A 33 -3.25 3.29 -19.72
N LEU A 34 -4.03 2.22 -19.88
CA LEU A 34 -5.24 2.02 -19.07
C LEU A 34 -4.90 1.87 -17.59
N LEU A 35 -3.86 1.12 -17.28
CA LEU A 35 -3.39 0.96 -15.90
C LEU A 35 -2.94 2.30 -15.33
N GLY A 36 -2.23 3.10 -16.13
CA GLY A 36 -1.79 4.41 -15.71
C GLY A 36 -2.95 5.34 -15.40
N GLN A 37 -3.98 5.31 -16.23
CA GLN A 37 -5.18 6.12 -16.02
C GLN A 37 -5.92 5.69 -14.75
N ALA A 38 -6.09 4.39 -14.56
CA ALA A 38 -6.76 3.86 -13.37
C ALA A 38 -5.98 4.22 -12.11
N ARG A 39 -4.65 4.06 -12.14
CA ARG A 39 -3.80 4.40 -11.02
C ARG A 39 -3.88 5.89 -10.71
N GLY A 40 -3.85 6.73 -11.73
CA GLY A 40 -3.97 8.17 -11.57
C GLY A 40 -5.30 8.56 -10.92
N ALA A 41 -6.40 7.94 -11.33
CA ALA A 41 -7.70 8.20 -10.75
C ALA A 41 -7.76 7.80 -9.27
N CYS A 42 -7.20 6.64 -8.93
CA CYS A 42 -7.13 6.20 -7.54
C CYS A 42 -6.30 7.15 -6.69
N LEU A 43 -5.13 7.51 -7.18
CA LEU A 43 -4.23 8.41 -6.45
C LEU A 43 -4.87 9.78 -6.27
N ALA A 44 -5.49 10.32 -7.32
CA ALA A 44 -6.17 11.61 -7.23
C ALA A 44 -7.30 11.58 -6.18
N ALA A 45 -8.07 10.51 -6.15
CA ALA A 45 -9.16 10.38 -5.18
C ALA A 45 -8.62 10.32 -3.75
N LEU A 46 -7.56 9.55 -3.51
CA LEU A 46 -6.98 9.42 -2.19
C LEU A 46 -6.38 10.75 -1.71
N VAL A 47 -5.68 11.46 -2.59
CA VAL A 47 -5.10 12.76 -2.26
C VAL A 47 -6.22 13.78 -2.01
N HIS A 48 -7.26 13.74 -2.82
CA HIS A 48 -8.41 14.63 -2.63
C HIS A 48 -9.07 14.42 -1.27
N GLN A 49 -9.06 13.21 -0.76
CA GLN A 49 -9.57 12.89 0.57
C GLN A 49 -8.55 13.16 1.67
N GLN A 50 -7.42 13.79 1.32
CA GLN A 50 -6.38 14.19 2.26
C GLN A 50 -5.72 13.01 2.98
N LEU A 51 -5.62 11.90 2.30
CA LEU A 51 -4.95 10.72 2.85
C LEU A 51 -3.47 10.71 2.44
N ASP A 52 -2.62 10.35 3.38
CA ASP A 52 -1.23 10.04 3.06
C ASP A 52 -1.20 8.73 2.30
N VAL A 53 -0.51 8.71 1.16
CA VAL A 53 -0.44 7.54 0.31
C VAL A 53 0.98 7.01 0.29
N ALA A 54 1.15 5.77 0.71
CA ALA A 54 2.41 5.05 0.60
C ALA A 54 2.33 4.14 -0.62
N GLU A 55 3.47 3.94 -1.28
CA GLU A 55 3.53 3.15 -2.50
C GLU A 55 4.50 1.99 -2.33
N TYR A 56 4.09 0.82 -2.81
CA TYR A 56 4.89 -0.39 -2.71
C TYR A 56 4.81 -1.17 -4.01
N THR A 57 5.92 -1.85 -4.34
CA THR A 57 5.92 -2.78 -5.46
C THR A 57 5.36 -4.12 -5.01
N ALA A 58 4.93 -4.93 -5.99
CA ALA A 58 4.49 -6.29 -5.71
C ALA A 58 5.62 -7.10 -5.04
N LEU A 59 6.86 -6.85 -5.45
CA LEU A 59 8.01 -7.53 -4.86
C LEU A 59 8.15 -7.19 -3.37
N GLN A 60 8.03 -5.92 -3.02
CA GLN A 60 8.10 -5.48 -1.62
C GLN A 60 7.00 -6.13 -0.79
N MET A 61 5.78 -6.16 -1.33
CA MET A 61 4.65 -6.77 -0.65
C MET A 61 4.88 -8.26 -0.43
N LYS A 62 5.34 -8.98 -1.47
CA LYS A 62 5.59 -10.41 -1.34
C LYS A 62 6.66 -10.72 -0.31
N LYS A 63 7.72 -9.92 -0.29
CA LYS A 63 8.77 -10.09 0.74
C LYS A 63 8.23 -9.87 2.14
N ALA A 64 7.40 -8.86 2.31
CA ALA A 64 6.83 -8.53 3.61
C ALA A 64 5.86 -9.61 4.10
N ILE A 65 5.05 -10.16 3.19
CA ILE A 65 4.00 -11.11 3.55
C ILE A 65 4.52 -12.53 3.65
N ALA A 66 5.35 -12.96 2.69
CA ALA A 66 5.79 -14.35 2.58
C ALA A 66 7.28 -14.56 2.87
N GLY A 67 8.02 -13.49 3.10
CA GLY A 67 9.45 -13.58 3.40
C GLY A 67 10.36 -13.59 2.18
N HIS A 68 9.80 -13.70 0.98
CA HIS A 68 10.59 -13.66 -0.26
C HIS A 68 9.76 -13.14 -1.41
N GLY A 69 10.44 -12.59 -2.42
CA GLY A 69 9.77 -11.92 -3.54
C GLY A 69 9.22 -12.84 -4.62
N LYS A 70 9.43 -14.15 -4.49
CA LYS A 70 8.97 -15.12 -5.50
C LYS A 70 7.71 -15.86 -5.07
N ALA A 71 7.00 -15.35 -4.08
CA ALA A 71 5.80 -16.00 -3.60
C ALA A 71 4.74 -16.11 -4.69
N ALA A 72 4.13 -17.29 -4.82
CA ALA A 72 3.03 -17.49 -5.74
C ALA A 72 1.77 -16.80 -5.20
N LYS A 73 0.83 -16.52 -6.10
CA LYS A 73 -0.42 -15.88 -5.69
C LYS A 73 -1.15 -16.66 -4.60
N ALA A 74 -1.18 -17.98 -4.72
CA ALA A 74 -1.81 -18.83 -3.72
C ALA A 74 -1.16 -18.67 -2.34
N GLN A 75 0.15 -18.51 -2.32
CA GLN A 75 0.88 -18.32 -1.08
C GLN A 75 0.54 -16.97 -0.43
N VAL A 76 0.43 -15.92 -1.23
CA VAL A 76 0.03 -14.61 -0.74
C VAL A 76 -1.38 -14.68 -0.15
N GLN A 77 -2.32 -15.32 -0.85
CA GLN A 77 -3.68 -15.48 -0.38
C GLN A 77 -3.72 -16.21 0.97
N GLU A 78 -2.98 -17.29 1.10
CA GLU A 78 -2.91 -18.06 2.35
C GLU A 78 -2.33 -17.24 3.49
N MET A 79 -1.25 -16.52 3.23
CA MET A 79 -0.62 -15.71 4.26
C MET A 79 -1.52 -14.57 4.72
N VAL A 80 -2.18 -13.90 3.78
CA VAL A 80 -3.11 -12.82 4.12
C VAL A 80 -4.26 -13.36 4.95
N LYS A 81 -4.82 -14.51 4.56
CA LYS A 81 -5.88 -15.14 5.34
C LYS A 81 -5.42 -15.40 6.78
N ARG A 82 -4.22 -15.92 6.92
CA ARG A 82 -3.67 -16.24 8.23
C ARG A 82 -3.38 -15.01 9.06
N LEU A 83 -2.74 -14.01 8.46
CA LEU A 83 -2.35 -12.80 9.18
C LEU A 83 -3.56 -12.00 9.66
N LEU A 84 -4.63 -11.98 8.89
CA LEU A 84 -5.85 -11.25 9.23
C LEU A 84 -6.91 -12.13 9.88
N ASN A 85 -6.63 -13.42 10.02
CA ASN A 85 -7.57 -14.37 10.62
C ASN A 85 -8.92 -14.34 9.90
N LEU A 86 -8.87 -14.44 8.57
CA LEU A 86 -10.07 -14.39 7.75
C LEU A 86 -10.81 -15.72 7.78
N PRO A 87 -12.14 -15.70 7.67
CA PRO A 87 -12.93 -16.96 7.68
C PRO A 87 -12.76 -17.76 6.41
N GLY A 88 -12.33 -17.15 5.31
CA GLY A 88 -12.13 -17.81 4.04
C GLY A 88 -10.96 -17.22 3.28
N LEU A 89 -10.57 -17.90 2.21
CA LEU A 89 -9.46 -17.46 1.38
C LEU A 89 -9.92 -16.26 0.54
N PRO A 90 -9.22 -15.12 0.62
CA PRO A 90 -9.56 -13.98 -0.24
C PRO A 90 -9.19 -14.25 -1.69
N GLY A 91 -9.88 -13.62 -2.63
CA GLY A 91 -9.51 -13.70 -4.03
C GLY A 91 -8.15 -13.06 -4.27
N PRO A 92 -7.53 -13.31 -5.44
CA PRO A 92 -6.17 -12.83 -5.70
C PRO A 92 -6.05 -11.31 -5.62
N ASP A 93 -7.00 -10.57 -6.19
CA ASP A 93 -6.94 -9.11 -6.20
C ASP A 93 -7.14 -8.54 -4.80
N ALA A 94 -8.10 -9.08 -4.07
CA ALA A 94 -8.35 -8.66 -2.69
C ALA A 94 -7.14 -8.98 -1.81
N ALA A 95 -6.50 -10.14 -2.03
CA ALA A 95 -5.33 -10.53 -1.28
C ALA A 95 -4.15 -9.58 -1.54
N ASP A 96 -3.98 -9.14 -2.78
CA ASP A 96 -2.93 -8.17 -3.12
C ASP A 96 -3.18 -6.85 -2.40
N ALA A 97 -4.41 -6.36 -2.43
CA ALA A 97 -4.75 -5.11 -1.75
C ALA A 97 -4.55 -5.21 -0.24
N LEU A 98 -5.01 -6.31 0.35
CA LEU A 98 -4.81 -6.55 1.79
C LEU A 98 -3.34 -6.72 2.12
N GLY A 99 -2.59 -7.38 1.24
CA GLY A 99 -1.14 -7.53 1.41
C GLY A 99 -0.42 -6.19 1.42
N LEU A 100 -0.82 -5.27 0.57
CA LEU A 100 -0.27 -3.91 0.56
C LEU A 100 -0.57 -3.18 1.87
N ALA A 101 -1.79 -3.31 2.36
CA ALA A 101 -2.18 -2.68 3.61
C ALA A 101 -1.39 -3.24 4.79
N ILE A 102 -1.18 -4.55 4.83
CA ILE A 102 -0.38 -5.19 5.88
C ILE A 102 1.07 -4.72 5.78
N THR A 103 1.61 -4.67 4.57
CA THR A 103 2.98 -4.21 4.32
C THR A 103 3.17 -2.80 4.87
N HIS A 104 2.22 -1.93 4.59
CA HIS A 104 2.29 -0.55 5.07
C HIS A 104 2.15 -0.48 6.60
N ALA A 105 1.27 -1.27 7.17
CA ALA A 105 1.10 -1.31 8.62
C ALA A 105 2.39 -1.73 9.31
N HIS A 106 3.07 -2.75 8.77
CA HIS A 106 4.35 -3.20 9.31
C HIS A 106 5.44 -2.13 9.16
N ALA A 107 5.49 -1.47 8.01
CA ALA A 107 6.47 -0.42 7.77
C ALA A 107 6.25 0.77 8.71
N ALA A 108 4.99 1.18 8.87
CA ALA A 108 4.65 2.28 9.75
C ALA A 108 4.99 1.96 11.21
N ARG A 109 4.73 0.73 11.63
CA ARG A 109 5.06 0.29 12.99
C ARG A 109 6.56 0.24 13.19
N GLY A 110 7.30 -0.25 12.19
CA GLY A 110 8.76 -0.27 12.24
C GLY A 110 9.34 1.12 12.38
N MET A 111 8.82 2.08 11.62
CA MET A 111 9.24 3.47 11.72
C MET A 111 8.95 4.06 13.09
N ALA A 112 7.79 3.76 13.65
CA ALA A 112 7.42 4.24 14.97
C ALA A 112 8.36 3.70 16.04
N LEU A 113 8.71 2.42 15.97
CA LEU A 113 9.63 1.79 16.90
C LEU A 113 11.02 2.38 16.79
N MET A 114 11.50 2.62 15.57
CA MET A 114 12.80 3.23 15.36
C MET A 114 12.84 4.65 15.91
N LYS A 115 11.76 5.39 15.74
CA LYS A 115 11.66 6.75 16.26
C LYS A 115 11.68 6.76 17.78
N ASP A 116 10.95 5.83 18.40
CA ASP A 116 10.94 5.73 19.88
C ASP A 116 12.31 5.38 20.42
N ALA A 117 13.08 4.59 19.68
CA ALA A 117 14.43 4.25 20.06
C ALA A 117 15.43 5.37 19.78
N GLY A 118 14.98 6.46 19.18
CA GLY A 118 15.84 7.59 18.85
C GLY A 118 16.60 7.44 17.56
N MET A 119 16.50 6.31 16.90
CA MET A 119 17.31 6.03 15.70
C MET A 119 16.89 6.86 14.50
N GLY A 120 15.59 7.11 14.37
CA GLY A 120 15.07 7.88 13.26
C GLY A 120 15.26 9.37 13.41
N ARG A 121 15.44 9.84 14.61
CA ARG A 121 15.52 11.28 14.89
C ARG A 121 16.81 11.90 14.35
N ALA A 122 17.90 11.20 14.48
CA ALA A 122 19.18 11.70 14.00
C ALA A 122 19.13 11.94 12.48
N LYS A 123 18.38 11.17 11.77
CA LYS A 123 18.25 11.32 10.33
C LYS A 123 17.34 12.47 9.96
N SER A 124 16.24 12.61 10.67
CA SER A 124 15.26 13.63 10.32
C SER A 124 15.76 15.03 10.60
N SER A 125 16.66 15.20 11.51
CA SER A 125 17.17 16.53 11.83
C SER A 125 17.87 17.19 10.65
N GLY A 126 18.33 16.41 9.70
CA GLY A 126 18.98 16.93 8.51
C GLY A 126 18.05 17.29 7.40
N MET A 127 16.89 16.91 7.49
CA MET A 127 16.01 17.13 6.46
C MET A 127 14.79 17.60 6.69
N LEU A 128 14.48 17.31 6.71
CA LEU A 128 13.34 17.29 6.74
C LEU A 128 12.51 17.93 6.77
N ARG A 129 12.59 18.02 6.71
CA ARG A 129 11.77 18.27 6.85
C ARG A 129 10.86 18.25 6.66
N GLY A 130 11.10 18.14 6.30
CA GLY A 130 10.24 17.97 6.15
C GLY A 130 9.23 18.05 6.22
N GLY A 131 9.22 18.19 6.23
CA GLY A 131 8.36 18.23 6.45
C GLY A 131 7.25 18.24 6.25
N ARG A 132 6.78 18.19 6.00
CA ARG A 132 5.64 18.09 6.10
C ARG A 132 5.23 17.55 6.99
N GLY A 133 5.66 17.52 7.28
CA GLY A 133 5.51 16.90 8.15
C GLY A 133 4.65 16.54 8.80
N GLY A 134 4.38 16.82 8.60
CA GLY A 134 3.55 16.44 9.31
C GLY A 134 3.52 15.62 9.93
#